data_71d7d24c4fc79bc1f84b74897a0db302
#
_entry.id   71d7d24c4fc79bc1f84b74897a0db302
#
_cell.length_a   1.000
_cell.length_b   1.000
_cell.length_c   1.000
_cell.angle_alpha   90.00
_cell.angle_beta   90.00
_cell.angle_gamma   90.00
#
_symmetry.space_group_name_H-M   'P 1'
#
loop_
_entity.id
_entity.type
_entity.pdbx_description
1 polymer ?
#
loop_
_entity_poly.entity_id
_entity_poly.type
_entity_poly.pdbx_seq_one_letter_code
_entity_poly.pdbx_strand_id
1 'polypeptide(L)'
;EVVVVANGVGRIKRSAFNAVAVDTRELQNSTKNLSEALQKLPGMKLRESGGVGSDMQLMLDGFSGKHVKVFIDGVPQEGAGTAFDLNNIPVNFAERIEVYKGVVPVGFGTDALGGVINIVTNKQKRNWFLDASYSYGSFNTHKSYVNFGQSFRNGLTYEINAYQNYSDNNYYINNWVEEFNHENNTSVSDESNIQRVKRFNDTFHNEAVIGKIGITGKSWADRLMFNVAYSHFYKEIQNGVYQEIVFGEKHRHGYSIVPSVEYRKQNLFTKGLDVT
;
A
#
# COMPACT_ATOMS: atom_id res chain seq x y z
N GLU A 1 38.24 -3.60 10.35
CA GLU A 1 37.15 -2.71 10.83
C GLU A 1 35.83 -3.19 10.25
N VAL A 2 35.03 -3.84 11.10
CA VAL A 2 33.71 -4.31 10.67
C VAL A 2 32.78 -3.10 10.69
N VAL A 3 32.54 -2.48 9.56
CA VAL A 3 31.50 -1.45 9.42
C VAL A 3 30.16 -2.15 9.52
N VAL A 4 29.59 -2.19 10.72
CA VAL A 4 28.20 -2.58 10.92
C VAL A 4 27.34 -1.48 10.29
N VAL A 5 26.95 -1.65 9.04
CA VAL A 5 25.89 -0.85 8.42
C VAL A 5 24.62 -1.16 9.22
N ALA A 6 24.28 -0.25 10.12
CA ALA A 6 23.07 -0.39 10.93
C ALA A 6 21.88 -0.55 9.96
N ASN A 7 21.26 -1.72 9.99
CA ASN A 7 20.03 -2.01 9.28
C ASN A 7 19.06 -0.83 9.47
N GLY A 8 18.40 -0.34 8.44
CA GLY A 8 17.48 0.80 8.56
C GLY A 8 16.48 0.66 9.73
N VAL A 9 16.03 -0.57 10.00
CA VAL A 9 15.23 -0.94 11.18
C VAL A 9 15.94 -0.62 12.50
N GLY A 10 17.23 -0.94 12.63
CA GLY A 10 18.00 -0.66 13.84
C GLY A 10 18.24 0.83 14.09
N ARG A 11 18.29 1.64 13.01
CA ARG A 11 18.39 3.10 13.11
C ARG A 11 17.08 3.71 13.63
N ILE A 12 15.93 3.25 13.12
CA ILE A 12 14.62 3.70 13.57
C ILE A 12 14.39 3.37 15.05
N LYS A 13 14.69 2.15 15.46
CA LYS A 13 14.58 1.72 16.88
C LYS A 13 15.43 2.55 17.85
N ARG A 14 16.49 3.19 17.37
CA ARG A 14 17.38 4.06 18.17
C ARG A 14 17.12 5.55 17.96
N SER A 15 16.10 5.91 17.18
CA SER A 15 15.73 7.31 17.00
C SER A 15 15.11 7.91 18.26
N ALA A 16 15.16 9.24 18.38
CA ALA A 16 14.52 9.96 19.48
C ALA A 16 12.98 9.99 19.36
N PHE A 17 12.44 9.49 18.25
CA PHE A 17 11.00 9.44 17.99
C PHE A 17 10.39 8.14 18.52
N ASN A 18 9.13 8.18 18.93
CA ASN A 18 8.36 6.98 19.21
C ASN A 18 8.03 6.28 17.88
N ALA A 19 8.97 5.49 17.40
CA ALA A 19 8.88 4.87 16.08
C ALA A 19 9.16 3.37 16.15
N VAL A 20 8.42 2.62 15.35
CA VAL A 20 8.57 1.19 15.14
C VAL A 20 8.83 0.92 13.67
N ALA A 21 9.78 0.04 13.38
CA ALA A 21 10.02 -0.43 12.03
C ALA A 21 9.75 -1.93 11.91
N VAL A 22 8.98 -2.30 10.90
CA VAL A 22 8.74 -3.69 10.49
C VAL A 22 9.64 -4.00 9.31
N ASP A 23 10.48 -5.01 9.46
CA ASP A 23 11.23 -5.59 8.35
C ASP A 23 10.30 -6.55 7.57
N THR A 24 10.06 -6.25 6.32
CA THR A 24 9.16 -7.06 5.50
C THR A 24 9.85 -8.24 4.84
N ARG A 25 11.18 -8.33 4.90
CA ARG A 25 11.96 -9.38 4.23
C ARG A 25 11.60 -10.80 4.66
N GLU A 26 11.23 -10.98 5.93
CA GLU A 26 10.76 -12.27 6.44
C GLU A 26 9.37 -12.68 5.90
N LEU A 27 8.59 -11.70 5.42
CA LEU A 27 7.26 -11.89 4.86
C LEU A 27 7.28 -11.90 3.32
N GLN A 28 8.40 -11.54 2.71
CA GLN A 28 8.57 -11.63 1.26
C GLN A 28 8.41 -13.09 0.79
N ASN A 29 8.00 -13.26 -0.46
CA ASN A 29 7.61 -14.55 -1.04
C ASN A 29 6.32 -15.15 -0.43
N SER A 30 5.51 -14.33 0.23
CA SER A 30 4.16 -14.69 0.64
C SER A 30 3.12 -13.88 -0.14
N THR A 31 1.87 -14.32 -0.11
CA THR A 31 0.74 -13.60 -0.74
C THR A 31 0.17 -12.47 0.12
N LYS A 32 0.86 -12.13 1.21
CA LYS A 32 0.44 -11.13 2.20
C LYS A 32 0.52 -9.72 1.65
N ASN A 33 -0.34 -8.87 2.21
CA ASN A 33 -0.35 -7.43 1.98
C ASN A 33 0.35 -6.69 3.15
N LEU A 34 0.63 -5.41 2.97
CA LEU A 34 1.24 -4.58 4.03
C LEU A 34 0.34 -4.45 5.26
N SER A 35 -0.99 -4.47 5.10
CA SER A 35 -1.94 -4.48 6.20
C SER A 35 -1.69 -5.63 7.17
N GLU A 36 -1.47 -6.85 6.67
CA GLU A 36 -1.19 -8.02 7.50
C GLU A 36 0.14 -7.92 8.27
N ALA A 37 1.14 -7.27 7.68
CA ALA A 37 2.40 -7.00 8.35
C ALA A 37 2.22 -5.99 9.51
N LEU A 38 1.37 -4.98 9.31
CA LEU A 38 1.11 -3.92 10.29
C LEU A 38 0.22 -4.37 11.44
N GLN A 39 -0.71 -5.31 11.23
CA GLN A 39 -1.61 -5.82 12.28
C GLN A 39 -0.87 -6.40 13.50
N LYS A 40 0.38 -6.81 13.32
CA LYS A 40 1.22 -7.35 14.39
C LYS A 40 1.82 -6.27 15.31
N LEU A 41 1.69 -4.99 14.94
CA LEU A 41 2.26 -3.90 15.71
C LEU A 41 1.35 -3.48 16.87
N PRO A 42 1.91 -3.26 18.06
CA PRO A 42 1.15 -2.71 19.18
C PRO A 42 0.52 -1.35 18.84
N GLY A 43 -0.75 -1.17 19.20
CA GLY A 43 -1.51 0.06 18.91
C GLY A 43 -2.07 0.17 17.49
N MET A 44 -1.73 -0.75 16.60
CA MET A 44 -2.28 -0.82 15.25
C MET A 44 -3.54 -1.68 15.22
N LYS A 45 -4.63 -1.14 14.69
CA LYS A 45 -5.85 -1.89 14.38
C LYS A 45 -6.25 -1.64 12.95
N LEU A 46 -6.48 -2.71 12.22
CA LEU A 46 -6.91 -2.70 10.84
C LEU A 46 -8.20 -3.52 10.73
N ARG A 47 -9.21 -2.95 10.13
CA ARG A 47 -10.50 -3.62 9.89
C ARG A 47 -10.82 -3.50 8.41
N GLU A 48 -10.98 -4.64 7.76
CA GLU A 48 -11.44 -4.74 6.38
C GLU A 48 -12.91 -5.17 6.35
N SER A 49 -13.69 -4.61 5.44
CA SER A 49 -15.13 -4.81 5.37
C SER A 49 -15.57 -5.89 4.39
N GLY A 50 -14.63 -6.56 3.71
CA GLY A 50 -14.99 -7.55 2.69
C GLY A 50 -13.80 -8.22 2.04
N GLY A 51 -13.92 -8.56 0.74
CA GLY A 51 -12.88 -9.18 -0.06
C GLY A 51 -11.78 -8.21 -0.51
N VAL A 52 -11.02 -8.63 -1.50
CA VAL A 52 -9.92 -7.83 -2.08
C VAL A 52 -10.44 -6.46 -2.55
N GLY A 53 -9.76 -5.39 -2.17
CA GLY A 53 -10.17 -4.02 -2.50
C GLY A 53 -11.36 -3.50 -1.70
N SER A 54 -11.74 -4.16 -0.60
CA SER A 54 -12.75 -3.63 0.32
C SER A 54 -12.20 -2.45 1.11
N ASP A 55 -13.11 -1.60 1.61
CA ASP A 55 -12.74 -0.47 2.44
C ASP A 55 -12.01 -0.95 3.70
N MET A 56 -10.88 -0.32 3.98
CA MET A 56 -10.06 -0.59 5.14
C MET A 56 -10.11 0.59 6.11
N GLN A 57 -10.40 0.29 7.37
CA GLN A 57 -10.27 1.24 8.47
C GLN A 57 -8.95 1.02 9.19
N LEU A 58 -8.11 2.03 9.18
CA LEU A 58 -6.83 2.05 9.86
C LEU A 58 -6.95 2.87 11.14
N MET A 59 -6.52 2.30 12.26
CA MET A 59 -6.37 3.02 13.54
C MET A 59 -4.96 2.83 14.07
N LEU A 60 -4.34 3.92 14.50
CA LEU A 60 -3.04 3.95 15.17
C LEU A 60 -3.18 4.66 16.52
N ASP A 61 -3.02 3.93 17.61
CA ASP A 61 -3.17 4.42 18.99
C ASP A 61 -4.47 5.21 19.23
N GLY A 62 -5.57 4.77 18.59
CA GLY A 62 -6.90 5.41 18.69
C GLY A 62 -7.19 6.47 17.64
N PHE A 63 -6.19 6.94 16.89
CA PHE A 63 -6.40 7.87 15.77
C PHE A 63 -6.73 7.13 14.49
N SER A 64 -7.64 7.68 13.68
CA SER A 64 -8.07 7.08 12.41
C SER A 64 -8.26 8.11 11.31
N GLY A 65 -8.49 7.62 10.09
CA GLY A 65 -8.76 8.45 8.92
C GLY A 65 -7.63 9.40 8.60
N LYS A 66 -7.95 10.68 8.33
CA LYS A 66 -7.00 11.72 7.92
C LYS A 66 -5.90 12.07 8.95
N HIS A 67 -6.04 11.60 10.18
CA HIS A 67 -5.04 11.85 11.24
C HIS A 67 -3.84 10.91 11.15
N VAL A 68 -3.95 9.81 10.42
CA VAL A 68 -2.83 8.89 10.14
C VAL A 68 -2.49 9.00 8.66
N LYS A 69 -1.28 9.47 8.36
CA LYS A 69 -0.84 9.71 6.99
C LYS A 69 0.02 8.56 6.47
N VAL A 70 -0.16 8.22 5.20
CA VAL A 70 0.62 7.18 4.52
C VAL A 70 1.56 7.85 3.52
N PHE A 71 2.82 7.41 3.56
CA PHE A 71 3.89 7.87 2.67
C PHE A 71 4.54 6.68 1.98
N ILE A 72 5.04 6.90 0.78
CA ILE A 72 5.93 5.98 0.08
C ILE A 72 7.24 6.71 -0.18
N ASP A 73 8.34 6.21 0.39
CA ASP A 73 9.68 6.83 0.34
C ASP A 73 9.68 8.32 0.74
N GLY A 74 8.84 8.70 1.70
CA GLY A 74 8.71 10.07 2.16
C GLY A 74 7.77 10.95 1.32
N VAL A 75 7.15 10.43 0.25
CA VAL A 75 6.16 11.14 -0.58
C VAL A 75 4.76 10.82 -0.08
N PRO A 76 3.94 11.83 0.28
CA PRO A 76 2.57 11.59 0.75
C PRO A 76 1.69 10.97 -0.33
N GLN A 77 0.83 10.03 0.06
CA GLN A 77 -0.08 9.32 -0.84
C GLN A 77 -1.52 9.83 -0.71
N GLU A 78 -1.70 11.11 -0.46
CA GLU A 78 -3.00 11.75 -0.41
C GLU A 78 -3.61 11.87 -1.82
N GLY A 79 -4.90 11.52 -1.93
CA GLY A 79 -5.62 11.59 -3.20
C GLY A 79 -5.36 10.44 -4.18
N ALA A 80 -4.49 9.50 -3.84
CA ALA A 80 -4.21 8.34 -4.70
C ALA A 80 -5.36 7.29 -4.74
N GLY A 81 -6.48 7.58 -4.07
CA GLY A 81 -7.61 6.65 -3.97
C GLY A 81 -7.23 5.35 -3.27
N THR A 82 -8.00 4.29 -3.53
CA THR A 82 -7.80 2.97 -2.91
C THR A 82 -6.63 2.18 -3.50
N ALA A 83 -5.95 2.71 -4.52
CA ALA A 83 -4.83 2.01 -5.16
C ALA A 83 -3.66 1.77 -4.21
N PHE A 84 -3.37 2.74 -3.34
CA PHE A 84 -2.32 2.66 -2.33
C PHE A 84 -2.83 2.36 -0.92
N ASP A 85 -4.05 1.84 -0.78
CA ASP A 85 -4.49 1.32 0.51
C ASP A 85 -3.63 0.12 0.92
N LEU A 86 -3.24 0.07 2.19
CA LEU A 86 -2.27 -0.90 2.71
C LEU A 86 -2.70 -2.36 2.52
N ASN A 87 -4.00 -2.63 2.40
CA ASN A 87 -4.55 -3.95 2.10
C ASN A 87 -4.43 -4.35 0.62
N ASN A 88 -4.08 -3.38 -0.26
CA ASN A 88 -3.92 -3.61 -1.70
C ASN A 88 -2.44 -3.64 -2.11
N ILE A 89 -1.52 -3.23 -1.23
CA ILE A 89 -0.08 -3.22 -1.52
C ILE A 89 0.54 -4.56 -1.09
N PRO A 90 1.16 -5.32 -2.02
CA PRO A 90 1.87 -6.54 -1.68
C PRO A 90 3.02 -6.28 -0.70
N VAL A 91 3.27 -7.19 0.22
CA VAL A 91 4.36 -7.05 1.19
C VAL A 91 5.74 -6.95 0.51
N ASN A 92 5.89 -7.55 -0.66
CA ASN A 92 7.13 -7.49 -1.46
C ASN A 92 7.45 -6.09 -2.00
N PHE A 93 6.47 -5.19 -2.03
CA PHE A 93 6.66 -3.81 -2.47
C PHE A 93 7.58 -3.02 -1.53
N ALA A 94 7.63 -3.37 -0.25
CA ALA A 94 8.40 -2.67 0.75
C ALA A 94 9.64 -3.47 1.21
N GLU A 95 10.74 -2.81 1.47
CA GLU A 95 11.88 -3.34 2.24
C GLU A 95 11.55 -3.32 3.75
N ARG A 96 10.85 -2.26 4.18
CA ARG A 96 10.41 -2.08 5.54
C ARG A 96 9.26 -1.08 5.60
N ILE A 97 8.53 -1.14 6.69
CA ILE A 97 7.49 -0.16 7.03
C ILE A 97 7.95 0.57 8.30
N GLU A 98 7.96 1.89 8.26
CA GLU A 98 8.28 2.75 9.40
C GLU A 98 6.98 3.36 9.92
N VAL A 99 6.70 3.18 11.21
CA VAL A 99 5.50 3.74 11.87
C VAL A 99 5.95 4.70 12.95
N TYR A 100 5.66 5.96 12.77
CA TYR A 100 5.92 7.05 13.72
C TYR A 100 4.63 7.37 14.46
N LYS A 101 4.67 7.36 15.78
CA LYS A 101 3.52 7.54 16.68
C LYS A 101 3.59 8.90 17.36
N GLY A 102 2.54 9.71 17.23
CA GLY A 102 2.51 11.06 17.80
C GLY A 102 3.49 12.00 17.11
N VAL A 103 4.62 12.32 17.75
CA VAL A 103 5.62 13.23 17.16
C VAL A 103 6.34 12.58 15.99
N VAL A 104 6.26 13.21 14.83
CA VAL A 104 6.85 12.75 13.58
C VAL A 104 8.06 13.61 13.16
N PRO A 105 9.02 13.06 12.41
CA PRO A 105 10.10 13.86 11.82
C PRO A 105 9.57 14.99 10.93
N VAL A 106 10.24 16.12 10.92
CA VAL A 106 9.84 17.35 10.20
C VAL A 106 9.57 17.10 8.71
N GLY A 107 10.28 16.16 8.09
CA GLY A 107 10.11 15.80 6.67
C GLY A 107 8.73 15.21 6.30
N PHE A 108 7.90 14.82 7.28
CA PHE A 108 6.55 14.28 7.02
C PHE A 108 5.43 15.34 7.21
N GLY A 109 5.77 16.60 7.48
CA GLY A 109 4.78 17.65 7.70
C GLY A 109 4.20 17.65 9.13
N THR A 110 3.24 18.55 9.36
CA THR A 110 2.74 18.87 10.72
C THR A 110 1.30 18.40 10.98
N ASP A 111 0.60 17.90 9.99
CA ASP A 111 -0.84 17.59 10.06
C ASP A 111 -1.14 16.11 10.37
N ALA A 112 -0.12 15.29 10.61
CA ALA A 112 -0.25 13.89 10.97
C ALA A 112 -0.37 13.70 12.50
N LEU A 113 -1.47 14.16 13.10
CA LEU A 113 -1.68 14.14 14.56
C LEU A 113 -1.65 12.74 15.18
N GLY A 114 -2.13 11.73 14.46
CA GLY A 114 -2.14 10.34 14.91
C GLY A 114 -0.85 9.60 14.62
N GLY A 115 -0.07 10.10 13.67
CA GLY A 115 1.19 9.50 13.25
C GLY A 115 1.32 9.27 11.75
N VAL A 116 2.45 8.69 11.37
CA VAL A 116 2.84 8.45 9.97
C VAL A 116 3.21 6.99 9.76
N ILE A 117 2.74 6.43 8.67
CA ILE A 117 3.18 5.14 8.14
C ILE A 117 3.96 5.42 6.86
N ASN A 118 5.27 5.19 6.89
CA ASN A 118 6.15 5.36 5.74
C ASN A 118 6.57 4.00 5.18
N ILE A 119 6.13 3.71 3.96
CA ILE A 119 6.50 2.52 3.22
C ILE A 119 7.81 2.81 2.51
N VAL A 120 8.88 2.12 2.90
CA VAL A 120 10.19 2.27 2.26
C VAL A 120 10.37 1.16 1.25
N THR A 121 10.46 1.54 -0.02
CA THR A 121 10.66 0.60 -1.12
C THR A 121 12.09 0.08 -1.14
N ASN A 122 12.31 -1.06 -1.80
CA ASN A 122 13.65 -1.57 -2.00
C ASN A 122 14.49 -0.55 -2.78
N LYS A 123 15.64 -0.16 -2.21
CA LYS A 123 16.58 0.72 -2.87
C LYS A 123 17.69 -0.09 -3.53
N GLN A 124 18.10 0.34 -4.71
CA GLN A 124 19.18 -0.28 -5.46
C GLN A 124 20.48 -0.32 -4.62
N LYS A 125 20.95 -1.53 -4.33
CA LYS A 125 22.20 -1.80 -3.59
C LYS A 125 23.23 -2.58 -4.41
N ARG A 126 22.83 -3.09 -5.59
CA ARG A 126 23.63 -3.93 -6.48
C ARG A 126 23.65 -3.32 -7.89
N ASN A 127 24.50 -3.81 -8.77
CA ASN A 127 24.53 -3.36 -10.16
C ASN A 127 23.17 -3.52 -10.84
N TRP A 128 22.47 -4.63 -10.56
CA TRP A 128 21.10 -4.85 -10.97
C TRP A 128 20.39 -5.84 -10.03
N PHE A 129 19.07 -5.79 -9.98
CA PHE A 129 18.24 -6.79 -9.33
C PHE A 129 16.88 -6.90 -10.03
N LEU A 130 16.27 -8.06 -9.91
CA LEU A 130 14.92 -8.32 -10.36
C LEU A 130 14.24 -9.22 -9.34
N ASP A 131 13.12 -8.75 -8.79
CA ASP A 131 12.20 -9.55 -7.99
C ASP A 131 10.85 -9.55 -8.70
N ALA A 132 10.29 -10.72 -8.93
CA ALA A 132 8.97 -10.86 -9.53
C ALA A 132 8.17 -11.94 -8.82
N SER A 133 6.90 -11.71 -8.64
CA SER A 133 5.97 -12.69 -8.10
C SER A 133 4.63 -12.64 -8.79
N TYR A 134 3.99 -13.79 -8.89
CA TYR A 134 2.62 -13.94 -9.34
C TYR A 134 1.93 -14.95 -8.45
N SER A 135 0.70 -14.66 -8.07
CA SER A 135 -0.16 -15.57 -7.34
C SER A 135 -1.56 -15.61 -7.93
N TYR A 136 -2.14 -16.79 -7.89
CA TYR A 136 -3.53 -17.04 -8.28
C TYR A 136 -4.26 -17.70 -7.12
N GLY A 137 -5.46 -17.25 -6.83
CA GLY A 137 -6.26 -17.72 -5.70
C GLY A 137 -7.75 -17.85 -6.01
N SER A 138 -8.51 -18.18 -4.99
CA SER A 138 -9.99 -18.28 -5.08
C SER A 138 -10.61 -16.99 -5.59
N PHE A 139 -11.79 -17.10 -6.20
CA PHE A 139 -12.55 -15.97 -6.74
C PHE A 139 -11.83 -15.24 -7.87
N ASN A 140 -11.10 -16.00 -8.69
CA ASN A 140 -10.31 -15.47 -9.79
C ASN A 140 -9.34 -14.36 -9.33
N THR A 141 -8.73 -14.54 -8.15
CA THR A 141 -7.83 -13.54 -7.58
C THR A 141 -6.45 -13.68 -8.17
N HIS A 142 -5.97 -12.61 -8.80
CA HIS A 142 -4.64 -12.50 -9.38
C HIS A 142 -3.87 -11.40 -8.64
N LYS A 143 -2.63 -11.69 -8.26
CA LYS A 143 -1.71 -10.69 -7.75
C LYS A 143 -0.38 -10.83 -8.46
N SER A 144 0.10 -9.75 -9.06
CA SER A 144 1.40 -9.68 -9.70
C SER A 144 2.25 -8.58 -9.08
N TYR A 145 3.53 -8.80 -9.02
CA TYR A 145 4.49 -7.84 -8.53
C TYR A 145 5.80 -7.96 -9.30
N VAL A 146 6.39 -6.83 -9.63
CA VAL A 146 7.70 -6.73 -10.26
C VAL A 146 8.47 -5.58 -9.63
N ASN A 147 9.70 -5.84 -9.21
CA ASN A 147 10.64 -4.85 -8.77
C ASN A 147 11.96 -5.05 -9.52
N PHE A 148 12.36 -4.06 -10.28
CA PHE A 148 13.57 -4.09 -11.09
C PHE A 148 14.39 -2.83 -10.88
N GLY A 149 15.69 -2.97 -10.79
CA GLY A 149 16.57 -1.82 -10.72
C GLY A 149 17.95 -2.12 -11.27
N GLN A 150 18.57 -1.08 -11.83
CA GLN A 150 19.92 -1.14 -12.36
C GLN A 150 20.68 0.16 -12.11
N SER A 151 21.91 0.01 -11.67
CA SER A 151 22.88 1.12 -11.54
C SER A 151 24.10 0.84 -12.41
N PHE A 152 24.50 1.85 -13.19
CA PHE A 152 25.66 1.79 -14.03
C PHE A 152 26.88 2.42 -13.34
N ARG A 153 28.08 2.09 -13.81
CA ARG A 153 29.35 2.64 -13.29
C ARG A 153 29.43 4.17 -13.39
N ASN A 154 28.77 4.77 -14.36
CA ASN A 154 28.67 6.22 -14.51
C ASN A 154 27.72 6.89 -13.51
N GLY A 155 27.07 6.12 -12.63
CA GLY A 155 26.13 6.60 -11.62
C GLY A 155 24.68 6.68 -12.09
N LEU A 156 24.40 6.51 -13.39
CA LEU A 156 23.01 6.43 -13.87
C LEU A 156 22.30 5.24 -13.19
N THR A 157 21.15 5.51 -12.61
CA THR A 157 20.35 4.52 -11.88
C THR A 157 18.91 4.64 -12.29
N TYR A 158 18.24 3.52 -12.52
CA TYR A 158 16.79 3.47 -12.67
C TYR A 158 16.21 2.31 -11.86
N GLU A 159 14.99 2.51 -11.39
CA GLU A 159 14.25 1.55 -10.58
C GLU A 159 12.80 1.56 -11.04
N ILE A 160 12.17 0.40 -11.13
CA ILE A 160 10.75 0.23 -11.42
C ILE A 160 10.19 -0.71 -10.37
N ASN A 161 9.11 -0.28 -9.75
CA ASN A 161 8.38 -1.07 -8.78
C ASN A 161 6.90 -1.04 -9.19
N ALA A 162 6.33 -2.19 -9.50
CA ALA A 162 4.98 -2.29 -10.02
C ALA A 162 4.23 -3.46 -9.37
N TYR A 163 2.92 -3.28 -9.16
CA TYR A 163 2.04 -4.36 -8.75
C TYR A 163 0.65 -4.21 -9.36
N GLN A 164 -0.06 -5.32 -9.41
CA GLN A 164 -1.44 -5.40 -9.87
C GLN A 164 -2.18 -6.43 -9.00
N ASN A 165 -3.42 -6.11 -8.65
CA ASN A 165 -4.36 -7.05 -8.03
C ASN A 165 -5.65 -7.04 -8.83
N TYR A 166 -6.26 -8.23 -8.92
CA TYR A 166 -7.57 -8.44 -9.49
C TYR A 166 -8.31 -9.49 -8.68
N SER A 167 -9.61 -9.32 -8.49
CA SER A 167 -10.48 -10.36 -7.94
C SER A 167 -11.93 -10.13 -8.34
N ASP A 168 -12.65 -11.20 -8.65
CA ASP A 168 -14.11 -11.15 -8.86
C ASP A 168 -14.86 -10.97 -7.55
N ASN A 169 -14.25 -11.30 -6.40
CA ASN A 169 -14.88 -11.28 -5.07
C ASN A 169 -16.23 -12.01 -5.01
N ASN A 170 -16.41 -13.02 -5.83
CA ASN A 170 -17.67 -13.73 -6.02
C ASN A 170 -17.86 -14.92 -5.05
N TYR A 171 -17.45 -14.71 -3.79
CA TYR A 171 -17.59 -15.70 -2.72
C TYR A 171 -19.07 -15.86 -2.27
N TYR A 172 -19.35 -16.95 -1.57
CA TYR A 172 -20.67 -17.20 -1.04
C TYR A 172 -20.88 -16.51 0.31
N ILE A 173 -22.07 -15.95 0.48
CA ILE A 173 -22.56 -15.38 1.73
C ILE A 173 -23.89 -16.03 2.11
N ASN A 174 -24.23 -16.02 3.40
CA ASN A 174 -25.57 -16.35 3.86
C ASN A 174 -26.33 -15.03 3.99
N ASN A 175 -27.41 -14.92 3.23
CA ASN A 175 -28.25 -13.73 3.23
C ASN A 175 -29.73 -14.12 3.09
N TRP A 176 -30.61 -13.30 3.62
CA TRP A 176 -32.03 -13.44 3.33
C TRP A 176 -32.29 -13.06 1.86
N VAL A 177 -33.21 -13.77 1.24
CA VAL A 177 -33.58 -13.58 -0.17
C VAL A 177 -34.98 -13.07 -0.25
N GLU A 178 -35.16 -11.94 -0.94
CA GLU A 178 -36.48 -11.40 -1.25
C GLU A 178 -37.10 -12.24 -2.37
N GLU A 179 -38.31 -12.77 -2.12
CA GLU A 179 -39.08 -13.49 -3.12
C GLU A 179 -40.01 -12.52 -3.86
N PHE A 180 -39.81 -12.40 -5.16
CA PHE A 180 -40.69 -11.59 -6.01
C PHE A 180 -41.86 -12.42 -6.50
N ASN A 181 -43.10 -12.05 -6.10
CA ASN A 181 -44.32 -12.65 -6.59
C ASN A 181 -44.76 -11.95 -7.88
N HIS A 182 -44.57 -12.63 -9.01
CA HIS A 182 -44.88 -12.12 -10.34
C HIS A 182 -46.41 -11.92 -10.58
N GLU A 183 -47.28 -12.65 -9.86
CA GLU A 183 -48.74 -12.54 -10.05
C GLU A 183 -49.30 -11.25 -9.45
N ASN A 184 -48.78 -10.85 -8.28
CA ASN A 184 -49.22 -9.67 -7.56
C ASN A 184 -48.29 -8.47 -7.71
N ASN A 185 -47.19 -8.62 -8.44
CA ASN A 185 -46.15 -7.62 -8.59
C ASN A 185 -45.64 -7.07 -7.26
N THR A 186 -45.48 -7.95 -6.27
CA THR A 186 -45.10 -7.62 -4.90
C THR A 186 -43.85 -8.41 -4.50
N SER A 187 -42.96 -7.79 -3.72
CA SER A 187 -41.87 -8.48 -3.06
C SER A 187 -42.26 -8.87 -1.66
N VAL A 188 -41.94 -10.09 -1.26
CA VAL A 188 -42.04 -10.56 0.11
C VAL A 188 -40.65 -10.69 0.69
N SER A 189 -40.35 -9.85 1.65
CA SER A 189 -39.09 -9.90 2.39
C SER A 189 -39.30 -10.77 3.64
N ASP A 190 -38.65 -11.92 3.65
CA ASP A 190 -38.62 -12.83 4.79
C ASP A 190 -37.22 -12.95 5.34
N GLU A 191 -36.91 -12.21 6.41
CA GLU A 191 -35.61 -12.24 7.08
C GLU A 191 -35.25 -13.62 7.65
N SER A 192 -36.20 -14.53 7.75
CA SER A 192 -35.94 -15.91 8.17
C SER A 192 -35.50 -16.82 7.02
N ASN A 193 -35.75 -16.43 5.78
CA ASN A 193 -35.37 -17.18 4.58
C ASN A 193 -33.91 -16.94 4.21
N ILE A 194 -33.00 -17.42 5.04
CA ILE A 194 -31.57 -17.28 4.84
C ILE A 194 -31.09 -18.34 3.83
N GLN A 195 -30.56 -17.90 2.71
CA GLN A 195 -30.00 -18.75 1.68
C GLN A 195 -28.51 -18.46 1.47
N ARG A 196 -27.77 -19.49 1.02
CA ARG A 196 -26.39 -19.34 0.58
C ARG A 196 -26.34 -18.85 -0.84
N VAL A 197 -26.05 -17.57 -1.03
CA VAL A 197 -26.02 -16.89 -2.32
C VAL A 197 -24.60 -16.47 -2.70
N LYS A 198 -24.31 -16.42 -4.00
CA LYS A 198 -23.03 -15.99 -4.53
C LYS A 198 -23.04 -14.48 -4.70
N ARG A 199 -22.00 -13.80 -4.23
CA ARG A 199 -21.79 -12.36 -4.51
C ARG A 199 -21.56 -12.12 -6.00
N PHE A 200 -21.97 -10.95 -6.46
CA PHE A 200 -21.79 -10.48 -7.84
C PHE A 200 -21.60 -8.96 -7.86
N ASN A 201 -21.15 -8.40 -8.96
CA ASN A 201 -20.85 -6.96 -9.11
C ASN A 201 -19.96 -6.43 -7.96
N ASP A 202 -18.90 -7.15 -7.63
CA ASP A 202 -17.96 -6.81 -6.56
C ASP A 202 -16.51 -6.92 -7.04
N THR A 203 -16.31 -6.90 -8.36
CA THR A 203 -15.00 -6.97 -9.00
C THR A 203 -14.11 -5.82 -8.55
N PHE A 204 -12.87 -6.14 -8.26
CA PHE A 204 -11.83 -5.18 -7.94
C PHE A 204 -10.62 -5.37 -8.84
N HIS A 205 -10.09 -4.27 -9.33
CA HIS A 205 -8.82 -4.23 -10.04
C HIS A 205 -8.06 -2.98 -9.63
N ASN A 206 -6.79 -3.14 -9.27
CA ASN A 206 -5.88 -2.01 -9.11
C ASN A 206 -4.49 -2.33 -9.64
N GLU A 207 -3.80 -1.27 -10.03
CA GLU A 207 -2.41 -1.32 -10.47
C GLU A 207 -1.67 -0.07 -10.00
N ALA A 208 -0.41 -0.24 -9.68
CA ALA A 208 0.46 0.89 -9.38
C ALA A 208 1.86 0.63 -9.93
N VAL A 209 2.49 1.71 -10.40
CA VAL A 209 3.85 1.71 -10.93
C VAL A 209 4.60 2.90 -10.35
N ILE A 210 5.73 2.67 -9.72
CA ILE A 210 6.68 3.71 -9.34
C ILE A 210 7.93 3.54 -10.17
N GLY A 211 8.16 4.49 -11.07
CA GLY A 211 9.38 4.61 -11.87
C GLY A 211 10.30 5.66 -11.26
N LYS A 212 11.58 5.35 -11.15
CA LYS A 212 12.62 6.26 -10.66
C LYS A 212 13.79 6.23 -11.61
N ILE A 213 14.29 7.40 -11.98
CA ILE A 213 15.50 7.55 -12.81
C ILE A 213 16.35 8.69 -12.27
N GLY A 214 17.66 8.52 -12.27
CA GLY A 214 18.54 9.59 -11.80
C GLY A 214 20.00 9.17 -11.69
N ILE A 215 20.72 9.87 -10.84
CA ILE A 215 22.16 9.73 -10.68
C ILE A 215 22.48 9.45 -9.21
N THR A 216 23.39 8.50 -8.99
CA THR A 216 23.88 8.14 -7.67
C THR A 216 25.40 8.17 -7.59
N GLY A 217 25.96 8.39 -6.38
CA GLY A 217 27.39 8.27 -6.11
C GLY A 217 28.25 9.35 -6.77
N LYS A 218 27.74 10.59 -6.90
CA LYS A 218 28.50 11.75 -7.40
C LYS A 218 29.03 12.61 -6.27
N SER A 219 30.11 13.37 -6.53
CA SER A 219 30.68 14.30 -5.55
C SER A 219 29.66 15.36 -5.06
N TRP A 220 28.77 15.79 -5.93
CA TRP A 220 27.74 16.78 -5.66
C TRP A 220 26.38 16.21 -5.23
N ALA A 221 26.13 14.91 -5.44
CA ALA A 221 24.91 14.23 -5.03
C ALA A 221 25.18 12.76 -4.73
N ASP A 222 24.87 12.34 -3.52
CA ASP A 222 24.87 10.91 -3.19
C ASP A 222 23.71 10.20 -3.87
N ARG A 223 22.58 10.92 -4.02
CA ARG A 223 21.40 10.48 -4.74
C ARG A 223 20.61 11.67 -5.26
N LEU A 224 20.34 11.70 -6.55
CA LEU A 224 19.39 12.61 -7.19
C LEU A 224 18.51 11.77 -8.11
N MET A 225 17.23 11.62 -7.76
CA MET A 225 16.28 10.82 -8.50
C MET A 225 15.04 11.63 -8.84
N PHE A 226 14.58 11.51 -10.07
CA PHE A 226 13.25 11.90 -10.50
C PHE A 226 12.36 10.67 -10.42
N ASN A 227 11.24 10.80 -9.74
CA ASN A 227 10.31 9.71 -9.49
C ASN A 227 8.92 10.07 -10.05
N VAL A 228 8.22 9.08 -10.58
CA VAL A 228 6.81 9.17 -10.95
C VAL A 228 6.09 7.98 -10.37
N ALA A 229 5.09 8.22 -9.55
CA ALA A 229 4.16 7.20 -9.08
C ALA A 229 2.86 7.33 -9.87
N TYR A 230 2.49 6.28 -10.57
CA TYR A 230 1.20 6.11 -11.24
C TYR A 230 0.38 5.09 -10.47
N SER A 231 -0.91 5.33 -10.32
CA SER A 231 -1.84 4.34 -9.81
C SER A 231 -3.20 4.46 -10.49
N HIS A 232 -3.86 3.33 -10.61
CA HIS A 232 -5.23 3.23 -11.10
C HIS A 232 -5.99 2.19 -10.28
N PHE A 233 -7.29 2.40 -10.10
CA PHE A 233 -8.17 1.40 -9.51
C PHE A 233 -9.55 1.43 -10.15
N TYR A 234 -10.20 0.29 -10.14
CA TYR A 234 -11.59 0.06 -10.49
C TYR A 234 -12.23 -0.83 -9.43
N LYS A 235 -13.40 -0.46 -8.95
CA LYS A 235 -14.18 -1.22 -7.96
C LYS A 235 -15.67 -1.16 -8.29
N GLU A 236 -16.27 -2.31 -8.52
CA GLU A 236 -17.72 -2.43 -8.55
C GLU A 236 -18.28 -2.26 -7.14
N ILE A 237 -19.46 -1.64 -7.02
CA ILE A 237 -20.06 -1.32 -5.73
C ILE A 237 -21.40 -2.01 -5.62
N GLN A 238 -21.49 -2.87 -4.61
CA GLN A 238 -22.75 -3.40 -4.10
C GLN A 238 -22.99 -2.88 -2.69
N ASN A 239 -24.23 -2.96 -2.23
CA ASN A 239 -24.58 -2.53 -0.89
C ASN A 239 -24.00 -3.50 0.15
N GLY A 240 -22.91 -3.05 0.78
CA GLY A 240 -22.27 -3.77 1.86
C GLY A 240 -21.83 -5.20 1.51
N VAL A 241 -21.45 -5.95 2.53
CA VAL A 241 -20.99 -7.34 2.40
C VAL A 241 -22.16 -8.26 2.01
N TYR A 242 -23.36 -7.99 2.48
CA TYR A 242 -24.53 -8.85 2.31
C TYR A 242 -25.30 -8.62 1.01
N GLN A 243 -24.97 -7.56 0.24
CA GLN A 243 -25.67 -7.22 -1.01
C GLN A 243 -27.19 -7.08 -0.86
N GLU A 244 -27.65 -6.49 0.24
CA GLU A 244 -29.07 -6.28 0.53
C GLU A 244 -29.77 -5.42 -0.52
N ILE A 245 -29.04 -4.47 -1.12
CA ILE A 245 -29.53 -3.64 -2.20
C ILE A 245 -28.57 -3.79 -3.40
N VAL A 246 -29.10 -4.11 -4.57
CA VAL A 246 -28.33 -4.24 -5.79
C VAL A 246 -28.30 -2.90 -6.51
N PHE A 247 -27.11 -2.32 -6.70
CA PHE A 247 -26.93 -1.05 -7.40
C PHE A 247 -26.70 -1.20 -8.92
N GLY A 248 -26.72 -2.41 -9.44
CA GLY A 248 -26.50 -2.68 -10.85
C GLY A 248 -25.09 -2.35 -11.31
N GLU A 249 -24.95 -1.34 -12.18
CA GLU A 249 -23.68 -0.97 -12.79
C GLU A 249 -22.86 0.06 -11.99
N LYS A 250 -23.20 0.29 -10.74
CA LYS A 250 -22.46 1.26 -9.91
C LYS A 250 -21.04 0.80 -9.69
N HIS A 251 -20.09 1.66 -10.02
CA HIS A 251 -18.67 1.43 -9.81
C HIS A 251 -17.93 2.71 -9.41
N ARG A 252 -16.75 2.55 -8.86
CA ARG A 252 -15.77 3.61 -8.62
C ARG A 252 -14.51 3.29 -9.41
N HIS A 253 -13.92 4.30 -10.00
CA HIS A 253 -12.60 4.21 -10.60
C HIS A 253 -11.85 5.51 -10.35
N GLY A 254 -10.54 5.44 -10.43
CA GLY A 254 -9.71 6.62 -10.30
C GLY A 254 -8.28 6.32 -10.72
N TYR A 255 -7.56 7.37 -11.03
CA TYR A 255 -6.13 7.31 -11.30
C TYR A 255 -5.42 8.48 -10.63
N SER A 256 -4.14 8.30 -10.35
CA SER A 256 -3.28 9.33 -9.79
C SER A 256 -1.91 9.27 -10.45
N ILE A 257 -1.31 10.44 -10.66
CA ILE A 257 0.07 10.59 -11.13
C ILE A 257 0.77 11.58 -10.19
N VAL A 258 1.78 11.11 -9.47
CA VAL A 258 2.50 11.91 -8.48
C VAL A 258 3.99 11.96 -8.88
N PRO A 259 4.45 13.04 -9.52
CA PRO A 259 5.87 13.27 -9.74
C PRO A 259 6.54 13.75 -8.46
N SER A 260 7.78 13.33 -8.23
CA SER A 260 8.59 13.81 -7.11
C SER A 260 10.08 13.79 -7.46
N VAL A 261 10.86 14.57 -6.71
CA VAL A 261 12.33 14.60 -6.83
C VAL A 261 12.93 14.30 -5.47
N GLU A 262 13.86 13.36 -5.42
CA GLU A 262 14.66 13.06 -4.24
C GLU A 262 16.08 13.55 -4.46
N TYR A 263 16.56 14.45 -3.60
CA TYR A 263 17.97 14.82 -3.54
C TYR A 263 18.53 14.47 -2.17
N ARG A 264 19.70 13.87 -2.15
CA ARG A 264 20.44 13.58 -0.91
C ARG A 264 21.91 13.86 -1.10
N LYS A 265 22.51 14.58 -0.15
CA LYS A 265 23.94 14.80 -0.06
C LYS A 265 24.39 14.83 1.39
N GLN A 266 25.29 13.93 1.76
CA GLN A 266 25.99 13.97 3.05
C GLN A 266 27.23 14.85 2.95
N ASN A 267 27.51 15.60 4.03
CA ASN A 267 28.67 16.49 4.13
C ASN A 267 28.76 17.49 2.95
N LEU A 268 27.64 18.16 2.61
CA LEU A 268 27.51 18.98 1.39
C LEU A 268 28.60 20.04 1.25
N PHE A 269 28.89 20.82 2.28
CA PHE A 269 29.95 21.85 2.27
C PHE A 269 30.92 21.66 3.44
N THR A 270 30.42 21.12 4.55
CA THR A 270 31.20 20.87 5.77
C THR A 270 30.82 19.48 6.32
N LYS A 271 31.76 18.90 7.05
CA LYS A 271 31.51 17.62 7.73
C LYS A 271 30.33 17.76 8.71
N GLY A 272 29.31 16.91 8.54
CA GLY A 272 28.10 16.89 9.37
C GLY A 272 26.94 17.70 8.82
N LEU A 273 27.08 18.44 7.71
CA LEU A 273 25.97 19.10 7.04
C LEU A 273 25.36 18.14 5.99
N ASP A 274 24.31 17.47 6.36
CA ASP A 274 23.57 16.56 5.48
C ASP A 274 22.30 17.27 4.96
N VAL A 275 22.04 17.14 3.65
CA VAL A 275 20.86 17.67 2.98
C VAL A 275 20.07 16.53 2.37
N THR A 276 18.75 16.56 2.63
CA THR A 276 17.79 15.62 2.03
C THR A 276 16.56 16.40 1.62
#